data_6e37e1a875026dd9d8df1a9852e3ab9b
#
_entry.id   6e37e1a875026dd9d8df1a9852e3ab9b
#
_cell.length_a   1.000
_cell.length_b   1.000
_cell.length_c   1.000
_cell.angle_alpha   90.00
_cell.angle_beta   90.00
_cell.angle_gamma   90.00
#
_symmetry.space_group_name_H-M   'P 1'
#
loop_
_entity.id
_entity.type
_entity.pdbx_description
1 polymer ?
#
loop_
_entity_poly.entity_id
_entity_poly.type
_entity_poly.pdbx_seq_one_letter_code
_entity_poly.pdbx_strand_id
1 'polypeptide(L)'
;MKKLTLALAATVMMAGPALAADVEAGKAKSVMCSACHGTAGISAVPTYPNLAGQKEAYTAKQLKDFKSGKRNDPTMKGMVAALNDADIANLAAYYASLK
;
A
#
# COMPACT_ATOMS: atom_id res chain seq x y z
N MET A 1 23.89 33.72 -44.25
CA MET A 1 24.15 32.80 -43.15
C MET A 1 22.84 32.47 -42.45
N LYS A 2 22.36 31.24 -42.62
CA LYS A 2 21.16 30.79 -41.92
C LYS A 2 21.59 30.33 -40.51
N LYS A 3 21.13 31.05 -39.51
CA LYS A 3 21.29 30.58 -38.12
C LYS A 3 20.36 29.39 -37.91
N LEU A 4 20.91 28.22 -37.75
CA LEU A 4 20.16 27.07 -37.27
C LEU A 4 19.81 27.31 -35.82
N THR A 5 18.57 27.68 -35.57
CA THR A 5 18.04 27.62 -34.21
C THR A 5 17.69 26.17 -33.93
N LEU A 6 18.56 25.49 -33.18
CA LEU A 6 18.19 24.20 -32.59
C LEU A 6 17.07 24.50 -31.60
N ALA A 7 15.84 24.22 -31.99
CA ALA A 7 14.78 24.12 -31.00
C ALA A 7 15.02 22.83 -30.22
N LEU A 8 15.56 22.96 -29.02
CA LEU A 8 15.57 21.88 -28.04
C LEU A 8 14.12 21.63 -27.68
N ALA A 9 13.52 20.65 -28.33
CA ALA A 9 12.26 20.11 -27.82
C ALA A 9 12.61 19.38 -26.53
N ALA A 10 12.47 20.07 -25.39
CA ALA A 10 12.48 19.41 -24.11
C ALA A 10 11.28 18.47 -24.09
N THR A 11 11.53 17.21 -24.35
CA THR A 11 10.52 16.18 -24.08
C THR A 11 10.37 16.12 -22.57
N VAL A 12 9.44 16.91 -22.05
CA VAL A 12 8.99 16.73 -20.68
C VAL A 12 8.31 15.37 -20.66
N MET A 13 9.05 14.37 -20.23
CA MET A 13 8.41 13.14 -19.80
C MET A 13 7.59 13.51 -18.58
N MET A 14 6.32 13.80 -18.82
CA MET A 14 5.32 13.74 -17.76
C MET A 14 5.21 12.27 -17.38
N ALA A 15 6.12 11.81 -16.51
CA ALA A 15 5.75 10.74 -15.61
C ALA A 15 4.49 11.26 -14.93
N GLY A 16 3.33 10.69 -15.25
CA GLY A 16 2.10 10.99 -14.53
C GLY A 16 2.42 10.94 -13.04
N PRO A 17 1.82 11.78 -12.20
CA PRO A 17 2.06 11.73 -10.78
C PRO A 17 1.88 10.28 -10.36
N ALA A 18 2.94 9.65 -9.88
CA ALA A 18 2.81 8.45 -9.08
C ALA A 18 1.84 8.87 -8.00
N LEU A 19 0.60 8.34 -8.05
CA LEU A 19 -0.38 8.62 -7.02
C LEU A 19 0.25 8.15 -5.73
N ALA A 20 0.68 9.11 -4.91
CA ALA A 20 1.13 8.82 -3.56
C ALA A 20 0.00 8.08 -2.87
N ALA A 21 0.33 7.00 -2.17
CA ALA A 21 -0.64 6.25 -1.41
C ALA A 21 -1.35 7.17 -0.42
N ASP A 22 -2.65 7.02 -0.29
CA ASP A 22 -3.50 7.84 0.56
C ASP A 22 -3.65 7.18 1.93
N VAL A 23 -3.04 7.77 2.95
CA VAL A 23 -3.10 7.30 4.34
C VAL A 23 -4.52 7.31 4.89
N GLU A 24 -5.31 8.34 4.59
CA GLU A 24 -6.70 8.43 5.07
C GLU A 24 -7.60 7.38 4.42
N ALA A 25 -7.42 7.11 3.13
CA ALA A 25 -8.11 6.02 2.45
C ALA A 25 -7.71 4.66 3.02
N GLY A 26 -6.43 4.49 3.36
CA GLY A 26 -5.92 3.30 4.05
C GLY A 26 -6.54 3.11 5.42
N LYS A 27 -6.67 4.20 6.19
CA LYS A 27 -7.35 4.18 7.49
C LYS A 27 -8.80 3.72 7.36
N ALA A 28 -9.54 4.25 6.41
CA ALA A 28 -10.92 3.85 6.17
C ALA A 28 -11.02 2.36 5.81
N LYS A 29 -10.11 1.88 4.97
CA LYS A 29 -10.06 0.48 4.55
C LYS A 29 -9.63 -0.47 5.68
N SER A 30 -8.83 0.00 6.62
CA SER A 30 -8.27 -0.80 7.71
C SER A 30 -9.32 -1.29 8.73
N VAL A 31 -10.55 -0.76 8.68
CA VAL A 31 -11.64 -1.17 9.57
C VAL A 31 -11.85 -2.68 9.51
N MET A 32 -11.76 -3.27 8.33
CA MET A 32 -11.87 -4.72 8.14
C MET A 32 -10.71 -5.51 8.76
N CYS A 33 -9.58 -4.89 8.98
CA CYS A 33 -8.37 -5.51 9.53
C CYS A 33 -8.32 -5.38 11.05
N SER A 34 -8.96 -4.36 11.61
CA SER A 34 -8.83 -3.99 13.02
C SER A 34 -9.43 -4.99 13.99
N ALA A 35 -10.40 -5.79 13.57
CA ALA A 35 -10.97 -6.83 14.43
C ALA A 35 -9.93 -7.84 14.93
N CYS A 36 -8.92 -8.15 14.10
CA CYS A 36 -7.84 -9.07 14.43
C CYS A 36 -6.53 -8.34 14.76
N HIS A 37 -6.20 -7.30 14.01
CA HIS A 37 -4.91 -6.60 14.13
C HIS A 37 -4.95 -5.35 15.02
N GLY A 38 -6.09 -5.02 15.59
CA GLY A 38 -6.27 -3.86 16.47
C GLY A 38 -6.56 -2.56 15.71
N THR A 39 -7.31 -1.66 16.36
CA THR A 39 -7.76 -0.38 15.76
C THR A 39 -6.60 0.55 15.39
N ALA A 40 -5.50 0.49 16.15
CA ALA A 40 -4.29 1.27 15.88
C ALA A 40 -3.16 0.39 15.33
N GLY A 41 -3.48 -0.79 14.80
CA GLY A 41 -2.49 -1.74 14.29
C GLY A 41 -1.71 -2.45 15.38
N ILE A 42 -2.18 -2.39 16.64
CA ILE A 42 -1.63 -3.11 17.76
C ILE A 42 -2.64 -4.19 18.18
N SER A 43 -2.28 -5.44 17.95
CA SER A 43 -3.15 -6.57 18.24
C SER A 43 -3.24 -6.84 19.75
N ALA A 44 -4.46 -7.09 20.22
CA ALA A 44 -4.68 -7.59 21.58
C ALA A 44 -4.56 -9.11 21.67
N VAL A 45 -4.53 -9.82 20.55
CA VAL A 45 -4.48 -11.28 20.46
C VAL A 45 -3.08 -11.72 20.10
N PRO A 46 -2.41 -12.56 20.96
CA PRO A 46 -1.00 -12.93 20.74
C PRO A 46 -0.71 -13.65 19.43
N THR A 47 -1.71 -14.30 18.82
CA THR A 47 -1.54 -15.03 17.56
C THR A 47 -1.68 -14.16 16.33
N TYR A 48 -2.12 -12.91 16.48
CA TYR A 48 -2.24 -11.95 15.39
C TYR A 48 -1.14 -10.90 15.49
N PRO A 49 -0.40 -10.64 14.40
CA PRO A 49 0.71 -9.70 14.45
C PRO A 49 0.25 -8.25 14.53
N ASN A 50 1.08 -7.42 15.16
CA ASN A 50 0.96 -5.97 15.05
C ASN A 50 1.30 -5.53 13.63
N LEU A 51 0.60 -4.53 13.13
CA LEU A 51 0.84 -3.93 11.82
C LEU A 51 1.38 -2.49 11.92
N ALA A 52 1.19 -1.85 13.07
CA ALA A 52 1.63 -0.47 13.29
C ALA A 52 3.15 -0.33 13.12
N GLY A 53 3.55 0.68 12.36
CA GLY A 53 4.95 1.02 12.15
C GLY A 53 5.72 0.06 11.24
N GLN A 54 5.05 -0.90 10.63
CA GLN A 54 5.68 -1.81 9.67
C GLN A 54 6.09 -1.06 8.41
N LYS A 55 7.17 -1.48 7.79
CA LYS A 55 7.67 -0.90 6.54
C LYS A 55 6.61 -0.99 5.44
N GLU A 56 6.35 0.13 4.79
CA GLU A 56 5.31 0.24 3.76
C GLU A 56 5.49 -0.80 2.64
N ALA A 57 6.70 -0.90 2.09
CA ALA A 57 6.98 -1.86 1.02
C ALA A 57 6.81 -3.31 1.46
N TYR A 58 7.14 -3.63 2.71
CA TYR A 58 6.96 -4.97 3.26
C TYR A 58 5.48 -5.32 3.38
N THR A 59 4.67 -4.42 3.96
CA THR A 59 3.22 -4.64 4.10
C THR A 59 2.55 -4.80 2.74
N ALA A 60 2.88 -3.94 1.77
CA ALA A 60 2.34 -4.06 0.41
C ALA A 60 2.67 -5.42 -0.21
N LYS A 61 3.90 -5.87 -0.07
CA LYS A 61 4.33 -7.19 -0.55
C LYS A 61 3.55 -8.32 0.12
N GLN A 62 3.40 -8.28 1.43
CA GLN A 62 2.69 -9.33 2.16
C GLN A 62 1.21 -9.41 1.76
N LEU A 63 0.53 -8.28 1.62
CA LEU A 63 -0.86 -8.26 1.16
C LEU A 63 -1.02 -8.85 -0.24
N LYS A 64 -0.12 -8.54 -1.15
CA LYS A 64 -0.10 -9.12 -2.51
C LYS A 64 0.18 -10.62 -2.48
N ASP A 65 1.10 -11.05 -1.63
CA ASP A 65 1.48 -12.46 -1.50
C ASP A 65 0.33 -13.30 -0.91
N PHE A 66 -0.43 -12.76 0.04
CA PHE A 66 -1.65 -13.41 0.52
C PHE A 66 -2.70 -13.51 -0.59
N LYS A 67 -2.89 -12.44 -1.34
CA LYS A 67 -3.89 -12.40 -2.40
C LYS A 67 -3.59 -13.38 -3.52
N SER A 68 -2.33 -13.52 -3.92
CA SER A 68 -1.90 -14.45 -4.98
C SER A 68 -1.76 -15.89 -4.51
N GLY A 69 -1.76 -16.13 -3.20
CA GLY A 69 -1.50 -17.45 -2.62
C GLY A 69 -0.02 -17.79 -2.48
N LYS A 70 0.88 -16.87 -2.82
CA LYS A 70 2.32 -17.04 -2.64
C LYS A 70 2.68 -17.16 -1.17
N ARG A 71 1.98 -16.44 -0.29
CA ARG A 71 1.98 -16.67 1.14
C ARG A 71 0.67 -17.35 1.52
N ASN A 72 0.76 -18.59 1.99
CA ASN A 72 -0.42 -19.41 2.24
C ASN A 72 -0.98 -19.18 3.64
N ASP A 73 -2.05 -18.41 3.71
CA ASP A 73 -2.88 -18.25 4.89
C ASP A 73 -4.34 -18.09 4.44
N PRO A 74 -5.18 -19.10 4.66
CA PRO A 74 -6.57 -19.06 4.16
C PRO A 74 -7.38 -17.90 4.71
N THR A 75 -7.18 -17.52 5.98
CA THR A 75 -7.88 -16.40 6.60
C THR A 75 -7.49 -15.08 5.95
N MET A 76 -6.18 -14.81 5.86
CA MET A 76 -5.71 -13.58 5.24
C MET A 76 -6.01 -13.54 3.75
N LYS A 77 -5.94 -14.66 3.04
CA LYS A 77 -6.34 -14.71 1.63
C LYS A 77 -7.79 -14.27 1.43
N GLY A 78 -8.69 -14.74 2.28
CA GLY A 78 -10.09 -14.32 2.25
C GLY A 78 -10.26 -12.83 2.55
N MET A 79 -9.52 -12.31 3.53
CA MET A 79 -9.58 -10.90 3.92
C MET A 79 -9.08 -9.94 2.84
N VAL A 80 -8.05 -10.31 2.10
CA VAL A 80 -7.43 -9.44 1.08
C VAL A 80 -8.00 -9.65 -0.33
N ALA A 81 -8.87 -10.63 -0.52
CA ALA A 81 -9.36 -11.02 -1.84
C ALA A 81 -10.02 -9.88 -2.62
N ALA A 82 -10.74 -9.00 -1.94
CA ALA A 82 -11.46 -7.86 -2.54
C ALA A 82 -10.60 -6.60 -2.67
N LEU A 83 -9.35 -6.60 -2.18
CA LEU A 83 -8.46 -5.43 -2.27
C LEU A 83 -7.89 -5.30 -3.67
N ASN A 84 -7.95 -4.10 -4.23
CA ASN A 84 -7.19 -3.76 -5.43
C ASN A 84 -5.80 -3.21 -5.08
N ASP A 85 -4.99 -2.90 -6.09
CA ASP A 85 -3.62 -2.41 -5.88
C ASP A 85 -3.58 -1.08 -5.12
N ALA A 86 -4.55 -0.19 -5.37
CA ALA A 86 -4.66 1.07 -4.64
C ALA A 86 -4.99 0.84 -3.16
N ASP A 87 -5.91 -0.06 -2.86
CA ASP A 87 -6.25 -0.42 -1.47
C ASP A 87 -5.03 -0.96 -0.73
N ILE A 88 -4.27 -1.83 -1.37
CA ILE A 88 -3.05 -2.42 -0.81
C ILE A 88 -2.02 -1.34 -0.52
N ALA A 89 -1.77 -0.43 -1.46
CA ALA A 89 -0.83 0.66 -1.28
C ALA A 89 -1.27 1.61 -0.16
N ASN A 90 -2.55 1.94 -0.09
CA ASN A 90 -3.12 2.82 0.92
C ASN A 90 -3.05 2.21 2.32
N LEU A 91 -3.39 0.93 2.46
CA LEU A 91 -3.26 0.19 3.73
C LEU A 91 -1.80 0.14 4.19
N ALA A 92 -0.89 -0.16 3.29
CA ALA A 92 0.54 -0.20 3.60
C ALA A 92 1.06 1.15 4.11
N ALA A 93 0.68 2.24 3.46
CA ALA A 93 1.03 3.59 3.88
C ALA A 93 0.41 3.96 5.23
N TYR A 94 -0.84 3.60 5.45
CA TYR A 94 -1.53 3.85 6.71
C TYR A 94 -0.81 3.17 7.88
N TYR A 95 -0.56 1.86 7.80
CA TYR A 95 0.10 1.14 8.88
C TYR A 95 1.54 1.63 9.09
N ALA A 96 2.27 1.95 8.04
CA ALA A 96 3.61 2.53 8.16
C ALA A 96 3.60 3.88 8.89
N SER A 97 2.52 4.65 8.78
CA SER A 97 2.36 5.95 9.45
C SER A 97 2.11 5.85 10.95
N LEU A 98 1.70 4.70 11.43
CA LEU A 98 1.42 4.46 12.85
C LEU A 98 2.71 4.13 13.60
N LYS A 99 2.97 4.85 14.66
CA LYS A 99 4.18 4.68 15.47
C LYS A 99 3.85 4.22 16.88
#